data_50a8d55d8f1a19dec8d1938975c425c5
#
_entry.id   50a8d55d8f1a19dec8d1938975c425c5
#
_cell.length_a   1.000
_cell.length_b   1.000
_cell.length_c   1.000
_cell.angle_alpha   90.00
_cell.angle_beta   90.00
_cell.angle_gamma   90.00
#
_symmetry.space_group_name_H-M   'P 1'
#
loop_
_entity.id
_entity.type
_entity.pdbx_description
1 polymer ?
#
loop_
_entity_poly.entity_id
_entity_poly.type
_entity_poly.pdbx_seq_one_letter_code
_entity_poly.pdbx_strand_id
1 'polypeptide(L)'
;MNWLIAKGKAKAKSNVSLAIYRCVDGKPVISSDHLVKLNQLSSGEKQIVSIFSQIYLELDKKYIVLFDEPELSLSIYWQENLLPDILSSGNCMFLMAVTHSPFIFGNTLQNFTVGMHEFIKK
;
A
#
# COMPACT_ATOMS: atom_id res chain seq x y z
N MET A 1 -13.67 -1.24 -4.99
CA MET A 1 -13.99 -0.53 -3.73
C MET A 1 -12.93 0.54 -3.54
N ASN A 2 -13.32 1.80 -3.55
CA ASN A 2 -12.37 2.90 -3.47
C ASN A 2 -12.32 3.45 -2.04
N TRP A 3 -11.13 3.49 -1.47
CA TRP A 3 -10.88 3.99 -0.11
C TRP A 3 -10.01 5.23 -0.18
N LEU A 4 -10.27 6.20 0.68
CA LEU A 4 -9.37 7.31 0.96
C LEU A 4 -8.78 7.13 2.35
N ILE A 5 -7.47 7.18 2.44
CA ILE A 5 -6.75 7.33 3.70
C ILE A 5 -6.49 8.82 3.90
N ALA A 6 -7.21 9.43 4.84
CA ALA A 6 -7.03 10.83 5.16
C ALA A 6 -6.09 10.99 6.36
N LYS A 7 -5.09 11.88 6.20
CA LYS A 7 -4.17 12.26 7.25
C LYS A 7 -4.71 13.46 8.00
N GLY A 8 -5.07 13.28 9.28
CA GLY A 8 -5.47 14.38 10.17
C GLY A 8 -4.29 14.84 11.04
N LYS A 9 -4.03 16.15 11.11
CA LYS A 9 -3.14 16.73 12.13
C LYS A 9 -3.97 17.13 13.35
N ALA A 10 -3.76 16.50 14.48
CA ALA A 10 -4.25 17.01 15.75
C ALA A 10 -3.35 18.16 16.23
N LYS A 11 -3.95 19.21 16.78
CA LYS A 11 -3.30 20.50 17.11
C LYS A 11 -2.36 20.48 18.32
N ALA A 12 -2.07 19.34 18.93
CA ALA A 12 -1.17 19.25 20.08
C ALA A 12 -0.30 17.99 19.98
N LYS A 13 1.01 18.19 19.85
CA LYS A 13 2.06 17.17 19.95
C LYS A 13 1.88 15.95 19.04
N SER A 14 2.44 15.99 17.85
CA SER A 14 2.91 14.85 17.02
C SER A 14 2.02 13.60 16.88
N ASN A 15 0.77 13.60 17.25
CA ASN A 15 -0.12 12.45 17.04
C ASN A 15 -0.79 12.57 15.67
N VAL A 16 -0.28 11.83 14.71
CA VAL A 16 -0.96 11.62 13.45
C VAL A 16 -1.97 10.50 13.65
N SER A 17 -3.24 10.79 13.42
CA SER A 17 -4.30 9.79 13.43
C SER A 17 -4.68 9.40 11.99
N LEU A 18 -4.98 8.12 11.79
CA LEU A 18 -5.48 7.59 10.54
C LEU A 18 -6.99 7.43 10.63
N ALA A 19 -7.69 7.99 9.65
CA ALA A 19 -9.12 7.75 9.47
C ALA A 19 -9.37 7.23 8.06
N ILE A 20 -10.20 6.19 7.94
CA ILE A 20 -10.53 5.52 6.69
C ILE A 20 -11.97 5.85 6.35
N TYR A 21 -12.21 6.37 5.15
CA TYR A 21 -13.54 6.73 4.67
C TYR A 21 -13.86 5.98 3.39
N ARG A 22 -15.15 5.67 3.20
CA ARG A 22 -15.65 5.16 1.92
C ARG A 22 -15.64 6.26 0.87
N CYS A 23 -15.24 5.89 -0.34
CA CYS A 23 -15.48 6.74 -1.51
C CYS A 23 -16.86 6.44 -2.11
N VAL A 24 -17.57 7.49 -2.49
CA VAL A 24 -18.80 7.42 -3.25
C VAL A 24 -18.53 8.02 -4.63
N ASP A 25 -18.84 7.29 -5.70
CA ASP A 25 -18.56 7.69 -7.08
C ASP A 25 -17.10 8.13 -7.33
N GLY A 26 -16.15 7.41 -6.72
CA GLY A 26 -14.72 7.69 -6.84
C GLY A 26 -14.24 8.92 -6.09
N LYS A 27 -15.12 9.60 -5.32
CA LYS A 27 -14.76 10.78 -4.51
C LYS A 27 -14.80 10.44 -3.03
N PRO A 28 -13.83 10.92 -2.24
CA PRO A 28 -13.83 10.74 -0.81
C PRO A 28 -14.96 11.55 -0.16
N VAL A 29 -15.75 10.88 0.67
CA VAL A 29 -16.79 11.54 1.47
C VAL A 29 -16.37 11.52 2.94
N ILE A 30 -15.89 12.65 3.43
CA ILE A 30 -15.43 12.81 4.81
C ILE A 30 -16.64 13.13 5.69
N SER A 31 -17.32 12.10 6.14
CA SER A 31 -18.43 12.22 7.10
C SER A 31 -18.42 11.03 8.05
N SER A 32 -19.03 11.19 9.23
CA SER A 32 -19.14 10.12 10.23
C SER A 32 -19.79 8.86 9.68
N ASP A 33 -20.77 9.02 8.78
CA ASP A 33 -21.54 7.91 8.21
C ASP A 33 -20.73 7.06 7.21
N HIS A 34 -19.62 7.62 6.70
CA HIS A 34 -18.72 6.97 5.77
C HIS A 34 -17.42 6.53 6.43
N LEU A 35 -17.27 6.76 7.74
CA LEU A 35 -16.11 6.31 8.51
C LEU A 35 -16.12 4.78 8.63
N VAL A 36 -15.00 4.16 8.33
CA VAL A 36 -14.84 2.70 8.37
C VAL A 36 -13.93 2.30 9.52
N LYS A 37 -14.41 1.38 10.34
CA LYS A 37 -13.64 0.79 11.43
C LYS A 37 -12.71 -0.29 10.89
N LEU A 38 -11.53 -0.45 11.50
CA LEU A 38 -10.54 -1.46 11.08
C LEU A 38 -11.09 -2.89 11.08
N ASN A 39 -12.02 -3.22 11.96
CA ASN A 39 -12.63 -4.54 12.01
C ASN A 39 -13.62 -4.82 10.86
N GLN A 40 -14.02 -3.79 10.12
CA GLN A 40 -14.89 -3.90 8.95
C GLN A 40 -14.11 -4.13 7.65
N LEU A 41 -12.79 -4.03 7.70
CA LEU A 41 -11.91 -4.25 6.55
C LEU A 41 -11.66 -5.74 6.33
N SER A 42 -11.56 -6.13 5.06
CA SER A 42 -11.06 -7.44 4.65
C SER A 42 -9.57 -7.59 4.99
N SER A 43 -9.03 -8.80 4.86
CA SER A 43 -7.60 -9.07 5.10
C SER A 43 -6.70 -8.26 4.18
N GLY A 44 -7.01 -8.18 2.89
CA GLY A 44 -6.25 -7.40 1.92
C GLY A 44 -6.32 -5.90 2.19
N GLU A 45 -7.50 -5.38 2.54
CA GLU A 45 -7.67 -3.97 2.92
C GLU A 45 -6.89 -3.63 4.19
N LYS A 46 -6.87 -4.50 5.20
CA LYS A 46 -6.04 -4.32 6.40
C LYS A 46 -4.55 -4.30 6.06
N GLN A 47 -4.11 -5.16 5.15
CA GLN A 47 -2.73 -5.20 4.67
C GLN A 47 -2.34 -3.88 4.02
N ILE A 48 -3.15 -3.37 3.09
CA ILE A 48 -2.94 -2.08 2.42
C ILE A 48 -2.86 -0.94 3.43
N VAL A 49 -3.83 -0.86 4.34
CA VAL A 49 -3.84 0.17 5.39
C VAL A 49 -2.59 0.09 6.27
N SER A 50 -2.17 -1.12 6.65
CA SER A 50 -0.97 -1.31 7.47
C SER A 50 0.29 -0.82 6.76
N ILE A 51 0.50 -1.21 5.51
CA ILE A 51 1.67 -0.83 4.71
C ILE A 51 1.72 0.69 4.54
N PHE A 52 0.66 1.28 4.04
CA PHE A 52 0.65 2.71 3.75
C PHE A 52 0.63 3.59 4.99
N SER A 53 0.04 3.12 6.11
CA SER A 53 0.12 3.85 7.37
C SER A 53 1.56 3.98 7.86
N GLN A 54 2.37 2.93 7.76
CA GLN A 54 3.79 2.99 8.12
C GLN A 54 4.56 3.96 7.21
N ILE A 55 4.36 3.86 5.91
CA ILE A 55 5.10 4.67 4.93
C ILE A 55 4.74 6.16 5.01
N TYR A 56 3.46 6.49 5.23
CA TYR A 56 2.98 7.86 5.17
C TYR A 56 2.86 8.57 6.51
N LEU A 57 2.74 7.86 7.63
CA LEU A 57 2.57 8.49 8.94
C LEU A 57 3.90 8.88 9.59
N GLU A 58 4.99 8.19 9.27
CA GLU A 58 6.32 8.48 9.79
C GLU A 58 7.11 9.33 8.78
N LEU A 59 6.93 10.64 8.83
CA LEU A 59 7.40 11.61 7.82
C LEU A 59 8.92 11.73 7.71
N ASP A 60 9.64 11.46 8.79
CA ASP A 60 11.09 11.67 8.88
C ASP A 60 11.89 10.40 8.60
N LYS A 61 11.19 9.31 8.24
CA LYS A 61 11.84 8.03 7.98
C LYS A 61 11.85 7.70 6.49
N LYS A 62 12.92 7.04 6.10
CA LYS A 62 13.07 6.39 4.81
C LYS A 62 13.08 4.88 5.01
N TYR A 63 12.46 4.16 4.10
CA TYR A 63 12.23 2.73 4.22
C TYR A 63 12.98 1.94 3.16
N ILE A 64 13.52 0.80 3.58
CA ILE A 64 13.84 -0.34 2.72
C ILE A 64 12.66 -1.28 2.85
N VAL A 65 12.00 -1.55 1.74
CA VAL A 65 10.78 -2.38 1.71
C VAL A 65 11.10 -3.72 1.08
N LEU A 66 10.88 -4.78 1.84
CA LEU A 66 11.07 -6.17 1.40
C LEU A 66 9.74 -6.89 1.49
N PHE A 67 9.27 -7.43 0.39
CA PHE A 67 8.04 -8.19 0.33
C PHE A 67 8.30 -9.65 -0.06
N ASP A 68 7.59 -10.53 0.61
CA ASP A 68 7.43 -11.92 0.23
C ASP A 68 5.94 -12.16 -0.06
N GLU A 69 5.64 -12.53 -1.31
CA GLU A 69 4.27 -12.76 -1.81
C GLU A 69 3.27 -11.64 -1.44
N PRO A 70 3.53 -10.37 -1.82
CA PRO A 70 2.67 -9.26 -1.44
C PRO A 70 1.26 -9.33 -2.05
N GLU A 71 1.05 -10.19 -3.04
CA GLU A 71 -0.24 -10.43 -3.68
C GLU A 71 -1.26 -11.15 -2.82
N LEU A 72 -0.85 -11.82 -1.76
CA LEU A 72 -1.75 -12.59 -0.92
C LEU A 72 -2.88 -11.70 -0.37
N SER A 73 -4.11 -12.15 -0.56
CA SER A 73 -5.34 -11.44 -0.16
C SER A 73 -5.63 -10.12 -0.89
N LEU A 74 -4.84 -9.74 -1.90
CA LEU A 74 -5.07 -8.54 -2.67
C LEU A 74 -5.89 -8.83 -3.95
N SER A 75 -6.82 -7.92 -4.28
CA SER A 75 -7.44 -7.91 -5.59
C SER A 75 -6.44 -7.56 -6.69
N ILE A 76 -6.73 -7.91 -7.94
CA ILE A 76 -5.87 -7.61 -9.10
C ILE A 76 -5.54 -6.11 -9.16
N TYR A 77 -6.53 -5.25 -8.95
CA TYR A 77 -6.33 -3.79 -8.92
C TYR A 77 -5.24 -3.36 -7.92
N TRP A 78 -5.27 -3.93 -6.70
CA TRP A 78 -4.26 -3.63 -5.68
C TRP A 78 -2.90 -4.23 -6.02
N GLN A 79 -2.87 -5.41 -6.63
CA GLN A 79 -1.61 -6.02 -7.06
C GLN A 79 -0.88 -5.15 -8.10
N GLU A 80 -1.61 -4.59 -9.06
CA GLU A 80 -1.02 -3.75 -10.11
C GLU A 80 -0.49 -2.41 -9.58
N ASN A 81 -1.09 -1.87 -8.52
CA ASN A 81 -0.78 -0.53 -8.03
C ASN A 81 0.10 -0.50 -6.77
N LEU A 82 0.18 -1.59 -6.01
CA LEU A 82 0.86 -1.61 -4.70
C LEU A 82 2.31 -1.11 -4.76
N LEU A 83 3.13 -1.73 -5.60
CA LEU A 83 4.55 -1.39 -5.66
C LEU A 83 4.80 -0.02 -6.29
N PRO A 84 4.13 0.37 -7.41
CA PRO A 84 4.22 1.72 -7.95
C PRO A 84 3.85 2.80 -6.94
N ASP A 85 2.77 2.60 -6.17
CA ASP A 85 2.31 3.56 -5.16
C ASP A 85 3.31 3.71 -4.00
N ILE A 86 3.94 2.61 -3.57
CA ILE A 86 4.98 2.64 -2.55
C ILE A 86 6.20 3.43 -3.05
N LEU A 87 6.65 3.19 -4.25
CA LEU A 87 7.78 3.92 -4.85
C LEU A 87 7.48 5.41 -5.01
N SER A 88 6.25 5.75 -5.40
CA SER A 88 5.82 7.15 -5.58
C SER A 88 5.63 7.90 -4.25
N SER A 89 5.63 7.21 -3.11
CA SER A 89 5.51 7.85 -1.78
C SER A 89 6.64 8.82 -1.46
N GLY A 90 7.78 8.69 -2.11
CA GLY A 90 9.00 9.44 -1.82
C GLY A 90 9.72 9.00 -0.53
N ASN A 91 9.17 8.05 0.22
CA ASN A 91 9.75 7.52 1.45
C ASN A 91 10.40 6.14 1.29
N CYS A 92 10.25 5.51 0.13
CA CYS A 92 10.89 4.24 -0.18
C CYS A 92 12.25 4.48 -0.85
N MET A 93 13.32 4.05 -0.20
CA MET A 93 14.69 4.13 -0.73
C MET A 93 15.05 2.92 -1.59
N PHE A 94 14.55 1.77 -1.21
CA PHE A 94 14.79 0.51 -1.90
C PHE A 94 13.56 -0.38 -1.74
N LEU A 95 13.18 -1.05 -2.81
CA LEU A 95 12.07 -2.01 -2.81
C LEU A 95 12.50 -3.30 -3.48
N MET A 96 12.27 -4.41 -2.80
CA MET A 96 12.42 -5.74 -3.36
C MET A 96 11.17 -6.57 -3.04
N ALA A 97 10.64 -7.25 -4.02
CA ALA A 97 9.50 -8.14 -3.85
C ALA A 97 9.77 -9.49 -4.52
N VAL A 98 9.46 -10.57 -3.81
CA VAL A 98 9.38 -11.91 -4.38
C VAL A 98 7.90 -12.22 -4.58
N THR A 99 7.50 -12.62 -5.77
CA THR A 99 6.09 -12.82 -6.13
C THR A 99 5.92 -13.89 -7.17
N HIS A 100 4.78 -14.57 -7.13
CA HIS A 100 4.32 -15.47 -8.17
C HIS A 100 3.24 -14.84 -9.07
N SER A 101 2.77 -13.64 -8.75
CA SER A 101 1.73 -12.96 -9.50
C SER A 101 2.30 -12.03 -10.58
N PRO A 102 1.94 -12.24 -11.86
CA PRO A 102 2.33 -11.33 -12.93
C PRO A 102 1.73 -9.92 -12.77
N PHE A 103 0.65 -9.77 -12.02
CA PHE A 103 0.00 -8.48 -11.79
C PHE A 103 0.81 -7.55 -10.88
N ILE A 104 1.68 -8.08 -10.03
CA ILE A 104 2.55 -7.27 -9.16
C ILE A 104 3.58 -6.48 -9.98
N PHE A 105 4.09 -7.04 -11.07
CA PHE A 105 5.14 -6.43 -11.88
C PHE A 105 4.73 -6.12 -13.32
N GLY A 106 3.56 -6.57 -13.78
CA GLY A 106 3.02 -6.31 -15.12
C GLY A 106 2.58 -4.84 -15.33
N ASN A 107 3.38 -3.91 -14.86
CA ASN A 107 3.15 -2.46 -14.87
C ASN A 107 4.46 -1.74 -15.24
N THR A 108 4.67 -0.53 -14.71
CA THR A 108 5.90 0.25 -14.94
C THR A 108 7.18 -0.43 -14.45
N LEU A 109 7.07 -1.48 -13.62
CA LEU A 109 8.18 -2.20 -13.01
C LEU A 109 8.63 -3.43 -13.81
N GLN A 110 7.98 -3.75 -14.92
CA GLN A 110 8.26 -4.93 -15.71
C GLN A 110 9.75 -5.06 -16.12
N ASN A 111 10.39 -3.95 -16.42
CA ASN A 111 11.81 -3.92 -16.81
C ASN A 111 12.79 -4.16 -15.65
N PHE A 112 12.32 -4.17 -14.42
CA PHE A 112 13.11 -4.41 -13.21
C PHE A 112 12.89 -5.81 -12.64
N THR A 113 12.16 -6.67 -13.35
CA THR A 113 11.88 -8.05 -12.93
C THR A 113 12.93 -9.01 -13.45
N VAL A 114 13.32 -9.95 -12.60
CA VAL A 114 14.27 -11.01 -12.91
C VAL A 114 13.69 -12.35 -12.49
N GLY A 115 13.75 -13.33 -13.38
CA GLY A 115 13.30 -14.69 -13.07
C GLY A 115 14.25 -15.39 -12.11
N MET A 116 13.73 -16.03 -11.06
CA MET A 116 14.55 -16.73 -10.07
C MET A 116 15.47 -17.81 -10.70
N HIS A 117 15.04 -18.42 -11.82
CA HIS A 117 15.84 -19.41 -12.53
C HIS A 117 17.19 -18.85 -13.07
N GLU A 118 17.32 -17.55 -13.25
CA GLU A 118 18.55 -16.90 -13.70
C GLU A 118 19.64 -16.92 -12.63
N PHE A 119 19.25 -17.04 -11.36
CA PHE A 119 20.19 -17.11 -10.23
C PHE A 119 20.57 -18.53 -9.82
N ILE A 120 19.81 -19.53 -10.29
CA ILE A 120 20.09 -20.94 -9.98
C ILE A 120 21.06 -21.45 -11.02
N LYS A 121 22.36 -21.38 -10.74
CA LYS A 121 23.38 -22.09 -11.52
C LYS A 121 23.23 -23.59 -11.25
N LYS A 122 22.96 -24.36 -12.30
CA LYS A 122 23.09 -25.83 -12.26
C LYS A 122 24.56 -26.22 -12.07
#